data_572870feba8666a83e4ecdd05ea9036e
#
_entry.id   572870feba8666a83e4ecdd05ea9036e
#
_cell.length_a   1.000
_cell.length_b   1.000
_cell.length_c   1.000
_cell.angle_alpha   90.00
_cell.angle_beta   90.00
_cell.angle_gamma   90.00
#
_symmetry.space_group_name_H-M   'P 1'
#
loop_
_entity.id
_entity.type
_entity.pdbx_description
1 polymer ?
#
loop_
_entity_poly.entity_id
_entity_poly.type
_entity_poly.pdbx_seq_one_letter_code
_entity_poly.pdbx_strand_id
1 'polypeptide(L)'
;DFTVLVGQEAIMNKNQAFGVTVNHLDDERLMLLSAAPSNGLEVPSHSKSETVYNSYFATFSYDYADKYFFDASFRRDGSSLFGLNNQWGNFWSVGAMWDLKKEYFLSDVDWLNDLQLKVSYGSVGNSAGIEAYQAFGRVGTGNRYYEGTGTAVSNAANPDLTWETVKSTNVG
;
A
#
# COMPACT_ATOMS: atom_id res chain seq x y z
N ASP A 1 3.49 -32.14 -10.80
CA ASP A 1 4.18 -31.49 -9.70
C ASP A 1 3.24 -30.54 -8.96
N PHE A 2 3.52 -30.31 -7.67
CA PHE A 2 2.82 -29.26 -6.93
C PHE A 2 3.79 -28.53 -6.00
N THR A 3 3.53 -27.25 -5.78
CA THR A 3 4.32 -26.42 -4.89
C THR A 3 3.37 -25.65 -3.97
N VAL A 4 3.70 -25.60 -2.67
CA VAL A 4 2.99 -24.79 -1.68
C VAL A 4 4.01 -23.91 -0.97
N LEU A 5 3.72 -22.62 -0.91
CA LEU A 5 4.46 -21.63 -0.13
C LEU A 5 3.52 -20.99 0.89
N VAL A 6 3.97 -20.90 2.13
CA VAL A 6 3.26 -20.17 3.20
C VAL A 6 4.24 -19.19 3.82
N GLY A 7 3.81 -17.98 4.08
CA GLY A 7 4.68 -16.95 4.64
C GLY A 7 3.93 -15.93 5.50
N GLN A 8 4.73 -15.21 6.27
CA GLN A 8 4.32 -14.05 7.05
C GLN A 8 5.27 -12.89 6.76
N GLU A 9 4.75 -11.70 6.72
CA GLU A 9 5.49 -10.46 6.55
C GLU A 9 5.03 -9.44 7.61
N ALA A 10 5.98 -8.75 8.24
CA ALA A 10 5.70 -7.64 9.14
C ALA A 10 6.58 -6.45 8.75
N ILE A 11 5.97 -5.31 8.49
CA ILE A 11 6.65 -4.07 8.09
C ILE A 11 6.26 -2.97 9.06
N MET A 12 7.25 -2.26 9.58
CA MET A 12 7.06 -1.06 10.38
C MET A 12 7.81 0.10 9.74
N ASN A 13 7.08 1.14 9.36
CA ASN A 13 7.64 2.36 8.81
C ASN A 13 7.53 3.47 9.84
N LYS A 14 8.66 4.09 10.18
CA LYS A 14 8.73 5.26 11.07
C LYS A 14 9.30 6.44 10.30
N ASN A 15 8.53 7.49 10.21
CA ASN A 15 8.95 8.74 9.60
C ASN A 15 9.02 9.82 10.67
N GLN A 16 10.11 10.59 10.64
CA GLN A 16 10.29 11.77 11.46
C GLN A 16 10.85 12.88 10.59
N ALA A 17 10.21 14.02 10.61
CA ALA A 17 10.67 15.19 9.90
C ALA A 17 10.80 16.37 10.87
N PHE A 18 11.88 17.12 10.72
CA PHE A 18 12.15 18.36 11.43
C PHE A 18 12.40 19.46 10.40
N GLY A 19 11.76 20.59 10.56
CA GLY A 19 11.90 21.73 9.69
C GLY A 19 12.05 23.02 10.46
N VAL A 20 12.92 23.91 9.96
CA VAL A 20 13.09 25.28 10.42
C VAL A 20 13.00 26.18 9.21
N THR A 21 12.17 27.20 9.30
CA THR A 21 12.03 28.23 8.28
C THR A 21 12.63 29.55 8.78
N VAL A 22 13.40 30.19 7.93
CA VAL A 22 13.98 31.51 8.19
C VAL A 22 13.39 32.48 7.18
N ASN A 23 12.78 33.53 7.67
CA ASN A 23 12.29 34.66 6.90
C ASN A 23 13.27 35.85 7.06
N HIS A 24 13.48 36.60 6.01
CA HIS A 24 14.29 37.81 5.98
C HIS A 24 15.77 37.58 6.38
N LEU A 25 16.51 36.95 5.46
CA LEU A 25 17.98 36.96 5.55
C LEU A 25 18.49 38.36 5.18
N ASP A 26 19.33 38.94 6.03
CA ASP A 26 19.92 40.25 5.79
C ASP A 26 20.92 40.27 4.59
N ASP A 27 21.50 39.11 4.29
CA ASP A 27 22.41 38.91 3.15
C ASP A 27 22.06 37.58 2.43
N GLU A 28 21.61 37.69 1.17
CA GLU A 28 21.25 36.54 0.33
C GLU A 28 22.41 35.58 0.04
N ARG A 29 23.66 36.02 0.26
CA ARG A 29 24.87 35.19 0.12
C ARG A 29 25.09 34.27 1.32
N LEU A 30 24.47 34.54 2.48
CA LEU A 30 24.61 33.81 3.72
C LEU A 30 23.38 32.95 3.98
N MET A 31 23.18 31.91 3.16
CA MET A 31 22.07 30.96 3.34
C MET A 31 22.33 29.96 4.50
N LEU A 32 22.64 30.47 5.70
CA LEU A 32 22.90 29.68 6.88
C LEU A 32 21.85 29.98 7.96
N LEU A 33 21.34 28.95 8.63
CA LEU A 33 20.43 29.10 9.78
C LEU A 33 21.04 29.95 10.90
N SER A 34 22.37 29.89 11.06
CA SER A 34 23.12 30.66 12.06
C SER A 34 23.23 32.16 11.71
N ALA A 35 22.98 32.53 10.45
CA ALA A 35 22.98 33.92 10.00
C ALA A 35 21.56 34.55 10.09
N ALA A 36 20.58 33.79 10.54
CA ALA A 36 19.20 34.28 10.68
C ALA A 36 19.09 35.33 11.78
N PRO A 37 18.39 36.45 11.52
CA PRO A 37 18.06 37.39 12.61
C PRO A 37 17.10 36.71 13.59
N SER A 38 17.20 37.10 14.86
CA SER A 38 16.42 36.47 15.95
C SER A 38 14.90 36.58 15.76
N ASN A 39 14.45 37.59 15.00
CA ASN A 39 13.05 37.81 14.65
C ASN A 39 12.64 37.14 13.31
N GLY A 40 13.58 36.53 12.60
CA GLY A 40 13.35 35.85 11.32
C GLY A 40 13.13 34.34 11.43
N LEU A 41 13.29 33.77 12.64
CA LEU A 41 13.05 32.34 12.87
C LEU A 41 11.54 32.08 13.08
N GLU A 42 10.96 31.25 12.22
CA GLU A 42 9.62 30.71 12.46
C GLU A 42 9.66 29.60 13.52
N VAL A 43 8.50 29.27 14.09
CA VAL A 43 8.35 28.16 15.00
C VAL A 43 8.80 26.87 14.29
N PRO A 44 9.77 26.13 14.84
CA PRO A 44 10.21 24.87 14.23
C PRO A 44 9.05 23.88 14.09
N SER A 45 8.99 23.23 12.94
CA SER A 45 8.05 22.14 12.72
C SER A 45 8.68 20.80 13.06
N HIS A 46 7.94 19.93 13.72
CA HIS A 46 8.35 18.56 13.99
C HIS A 46 7.17 17.64 13.79
N SER A 47 7.33 16.65 12.92
CA SER A 47 6.32 15.62 12.67
C SER A 47 6.90 14.24 12.87
N LYS A 48 6.05 13.33 13.33
CA LYS A 48 6.37 11.92 13.49
C LYS A 48 5.18 11.10 13.07
N SER A 49 5.40 10.09 12.24
CA SER A 49 4.37 9.12 11.85
C SER A 49 4.93 7.70 11.90
N GLU A 50 4.05 6.76 12.23
CA GLU A 50 4.36 5.34 12.27
C GLU A 50 3.22 4.59 11.56
N THR A 51 3.59 3.65 10.68
CA THR A 51 2.65 2.73 10.02
C THR A 51 3.14 1.31 10.17
N VAL A 52 2.22 0.41 10.50
CA VAL A 52 2.50 -1.01 10.70
C VAL A 52 1.65 -1.82 9.73
N TYR A 53 2.29 -2.76 9.06
CA TYR A 53 1.64 -3.77 8.22
C TYR A 53 1.99 -5.16 8.74
N ASN A 54 1.02 -6.05 8.73
CA ASN A 54 1.22 -7.45 9.06
C ASN A 54 0.41 -8.30 8.08
N SER A 55 1.07 -9.25 7.43
CA SER A 55 0.49 -10.01 6.32
C SER A 55 0.78 -11.50 6.48
N TYR A 56 -0.22 -12.31 6.18
CA TYR A 56 -0.12 -13.75 6.06
C TYR A 56 -0.49 -14.14 4.64
N PHE A 57 0.32 -14.99 4.01
CA PHE A 57 0.04 -15.40 2.63
C PHE A 57 0.34 -16.87 2.40
N ALA A 58 -0.39 -17.43 1.45
CA ALA A 58 -0.16 -18.77 0.92
C ALA A 58 -0.32 -18.75 -0.60
N THR A 59 0.55 -19.48 -1.27
CA THR A 59 0.44 -19.74 -2.72
C THR A 59 0.47 -21.24 -2.97
N PHE A 60 -0.29 -21.65 -3.96
CA PHE A 60 -0.36 -23.02 -4.44
C PHE A 60 -0.19 -23.02 -5.94
N SER A 61 0.74 -23.84 -6.45
CA SER A 61 0.94 -24.06 -7.88
C SER A 61 0.89 -25.56 -8.16
N TYR A 62 0.18 -25.93 -9.21
CA TYR A 62 0.04 -27.30 -9.66
C TYR A 62 0.31 -27.40 -11.16
N ASP A 63 1.15 -28.35 -11.54
CA ASP A 63 1.45 -28.70 -12.92
C ASP A 63 1.09 -30.18 -13.14
N TYR A 64 0.35 -30.42 -14.20
CA TYR A 64 0.02 -31.77 -14.65
C TYR A 64 0.43 -31.98 -16.10
N ALA A 65 1.38 -32.91 -16.28
CA ALA A 65 1.89 -33.37 -17.59
C ALA A 65 2.51 -32.24 -18.44
N ASP A 66 2.99 -31.17 -17.83
CA ASP A 66 3.52 -29.98 -18.52
C ASP A 66 2.48 -29.33 -19.50
N LYS A 67 1.21 -29.62 -19.33
CA LYS A 67 0.11 -29.14 -20.17
C LYS A 67 -0.89 -28.28 -19.44
N TYR A 68 -1.21 -28.64 -18.20
CA TYR A 68 -2.22 -27.98 -17.38
C TYR A 68 -1.56 -27.38 -16.16
N PHE A 69 -1.67 -26.08 -16.02
CA PHE A 69 -1.10 -25.34 -14.90
C PHE A 69 -2.23 -24.66 -14.16
N PHE A 70 -2.17 -24.74 -12.85
CA PHE A 70 -3.13 -24.08 -11.96
C PHE A 70 -2.38 -23.37 -10.84
N ASP A 71 -2.69 -22.10 -10.61
CA ASP A 71 -2.14 -21.28 -9.57
C ASP A 71 -3.26 -20.70 -8.72
N ALA A 72 -3.05 -20.68 -7.41
CA ALA A 72 -3.91 -20.01 -6.47
C ALA A 72 -3.08 -19.25 -5.45
N SER A 73 -3.52 -18.06 -5.07
CA SER A 73 -2.93 -17.29 -4.00
C SER A 73 -3.99 -16.77 -3.04
N PHE A 74 -3.64 -16.70 -1.77
CA PHE A 74 -4.43 -16.05 -0.74
C PHE A 74 -3.51 -15.19 0.12
N ARG A 75 -3.96 -13.96 0.42
CA ARG A 75 -3.25 -13.04 1.28
C ARG A 75 -4.23 -12.34 2.22
N ARG A 76 -3.88 -12.31 3.49
CA ARG A 76 -4.58 -11.56 4.52
C ARG A 76 -3.65 -10.48 5.03
N ASP A 77 -4.01 -9.24 4.76
CA ASP A 77 -3.20 -8.06 5.09
C ASP A 77 -3.88 -7.23 6.17
N GLY A 78 -3.12 -6.90 7.21
CA GLY A 78 -3.49 -5.95 8.24
C GLY A 78 -2.69 -4.66 8.13
N SER A 79 -3.31 -3.52 8.33
CA SER A 79 -2.65 -2.22 8.33
C SER A 79 -3.20 -1.28 9.39
N SER A 80 -2.30 -0.55 10.05
CA SER A 80 -2.64 0.51 11.00
C SER A 80 -3.19 1.78 10.35
N LEU A 81 -3.21 1.87 9.03
CA LEU A 81 -3.79 3.00 8.29
C LEU A 81 -5.32 3.02 8.37
N PHE A 82 -5.93 1.85 8.53
CA PHE A 82 -7.38 1.67 8.48
C PHE A 82 -8.04 1.81 9.84
N GLY A 83 -9.35 1.99 9.82
CA GLY A 83 -10.17 2.07 11.01
C GLY A 83 -10.11 0.77 11.84
N LEU A 84 -10.28 0.88 13.13
CA LEU A 84 -10.15 -0.26 14.07
C LEU A 84 -11.07 -1.44 13.70
N ASN A 85 -12.20 -1.18 13.06
CA ASN A 85 -13.14 -2.21 12.64
C ASN A 85 -12.70 -2.95 11.35
N ASN A 86 -11.83 -2.35 10.54
CA ASN A 86 -11.52 -2.81 9.17
C ASN A 86 -10.02 -2.84 8.86
N GLN A 87 -9.18 -3.08 9.86
CA GLN A 87 -7.73 -3.13 9.67
C GLN A 87 -7.28 -4.28 8.75
N TRP A 88 -8.07 -5.37 8.68
CA TRP A 88 -7.72 -6.57 7.93
C TRP A 88 -8.50 -6.70 6.63
N GLY A 89 -7.77 -6.91 5.52
CA GLY A 89 -8.30 -7.26 4.20
C GLY A 89 -7.93 -8.70 3.81
N ASN A 90 -8.78 -9.35 3.04
CA ASN A 90 -8.51 -10.67 2.46
C ASN A 90 -8.50 -10.54 0.95
N PHE A 91 -7.42 -10.98 0.33
CA PHE A 91 -7.17 -10.89 -1.11
C PHE A 91 -6.80 -12.26 -1.63
N TRP A 92 -7.18 -12.56 -2.86
CA TRP A 92 -6.95 -13.87 -3.45
C TRP A 92 -6.92 -13.80 -4.97
N SER A 93 -6.25 -14.75 -5.57
CA SER A 93 -6.29 -14.93 -7.02
C SER A 93 -6.25 -16.41 -7.37
N VAL A 94 -6.85 -16.73 -8.50
CA VAL A 94 -6.75 -18.03 -9.12
C VAL A 94 -6.43 -17.85 -10.60
N GLY A 95 -5.60 -18.74 -11.13
CA GLY A 95 -5.22 -18.76 -12.54
C GLY A 95 -5.15 -20.19 -13.06
N ALA A 96 -5.45 -20.35 -14.32
CA ALA A 96 -5.25 -21.60 -15.04
C ALA A 96 -4.64 -21.31 -16.39
N MET A 97 -3.73 -22.18 -16.82
CA MET A 97 -3.13 -22.17 -18.15
C MET A 97 -3.20 -23.56 -18.74
N TRP A 98 -3.64 -23.64 -20.00
CA TRP A 98 -3.65 -24.84 -20.79
C TRP A 98 -2.75 -24.69 -22.00
N ASP A 99 -1.73 -25.53 -22.11
CA ASP A 99 -0.85 -25.60 -23.27
C ASP A 99 -1.48 -26.51 -24.33
N LEU A 100 -2.24 -25.88 -25.22
CA LEU A 100 -2.98 -26.55 -26.28
C LEU A 100 -2.04 -27.18 -27.34
N LYS A 101 -0.85 -26.58 -27.55
CA LYS A 101 0.11 -27.13 -28.54
C LYS A 101 0.61 -28.52 -28.14
N LYS A 102 0.69 -28.81 -26.84
CA LYS A 102 1.12 -30.13 -26.36
C LYS A 102 0.03 -31.21 -26.41
N GLU A 103 -1.19 -30.84 -26.85
CA GLU A 103 -2.24 -31.82 -27.03
C GLU A 103 -2.05 -32.65 -28.31
N TYR A 104 -2.45 -33.93 -28.25
CA TYR A 104 -2.28 -34.87 -29.35
C TYR A 104 -2.87 -34.38 -30.69
N PHE A 105 -4.01 -33.67 -30.64
CA PHE A 105 -4.68 -33.16 -31.85
C PHE A 105 -4.00 -31.94 -32.50
N LEU A 106 -3.02 -31.30 -31.80
CA LEU A 106 -2.22 -30.20 -32.35
C LEU A 106 -0.73 -30.50 -32.47
N SER A 107 -0.27 -31.71 -32.05
CA SER A 107 1.14 -32.08 -32.10
C SER A 107 1.71 -32.01 -33.51
N ASP A 108 0.97 -32.45 -34.51
CA ASP A 108 1.39 -32.61 -35.92
C ASP A 108 1.16 -31.34 -36.77
N VAL A 109 0.77 -30.21 -36.14
CA VAL A 109 0.54 -28.93 -36.84
C VAL A 109 1.85 -28.13 -36.88
N ASP A 110 2.66 -28.27 -37.93
CA ASP A 110 4.02 -27.72 -38.03
C ASP A 110 4.10 -26.20 -38.08
N TRP A 111 3.06 -25.53 -38.58
CA TRP A 111 3.03 -24.06 -38.63
C TRP A 111 2.71 -23.38 -37.29
N LEU A 112 2.20 -24.12 -36.30
CA LEU A 112 1.83 -23.65 -34.99
C LEU A 112 2.93 -24.05 -33.99
N ASN A 113 3.74 -23.09 -33.55
CA ASN A 113 4.84 -23.35 -32.61
C ASN A 113 4.38 -23.36 -31.17
N ASP A 114 3.43 -22.52 -30.81
CA ASP A 114 2.91 -22.38 -29.44
C ASP A 114 1.45 -21.94 -29.48
N LEU A 115 0.63 -22.50 -28.60
CA LEU A 115 -0.75 -22.09 -28.38
C LEU A 115 -1.13 -22.37 -26.93
N GLN A 116 -1.33 -21.32 -26.16
CA GLN A 116 -1.69 -21.39 -24.76
C GLN A 116 -2.97 -20.62 -24.49
N LEU A 117 -3.87 -21.22 -23.73
CA LEU A 117 -5.03 -20.54 -23.19
C LEU A 117 -4.78 -20.20 -21.71
N LYS A 118 -4.90 -18.93 -21.34
CA LYS A 118 -4.69 -18.44 -19.98
C LYS A 118 -5.93 -17.74 -19.48
N VAL A 119 -6.35 -18.06 -18.26
CA VAL A 119 -7.45 -17.37 -17.58
C VAL A 119 -7.03 -17.11 -16.14
N SER A 120 -7.23 -15.89 -15.67
CA SER A 120 -7.04 -15.57 -14.27
C SER A 120 -8.11 -14.62 -13.75
N TYR A 121 -8.43 -14.78 -12.48
CA TYR A 121 -9.34 -13.92 -11.74
C TYR A 121 -8.84 -13.69 -10.33
N GLY A 122 -8.95 -12.46 -9.85
CA GLY A 122 -8.47 -12.14 -8.52
C GLY A 122 -9.00 -10.82 -7.96
N SER A 123 -8.71 -10.65 -6.68
CA SER A 123 -9.03 -9.47 -5.89
C SER A 123 -7.76 -8.99 -5.20
N VAL A 124 -7.45 -7.70 -5.37
CA VAL A 124 -6.27 -7.04 -4.80
C VAL A 124 -6.71 -5.85 -3.96
N GLY A 125 -6.07 -5.67 -2.80
CA GLY A 125 -6.26 -4.52 -1.94
C GLY A 125 -5.35 -3.36 -2.32
N ASN A 126 -5.88 -2.15 -2.16
CA ASN A 126 -5.12 -0.91 -2.32
C ASN A 126 -5.25 -0.06 -1.07
N SER A 127 -4.13 0.43 -0.56
CA SER A 127 -4.04 1.39 0.55
C SER A 127 -3.40 2.72 0.13
N ALA A 128 -3.15 2.91 -1.16
CA ALA A 128 -2.54 4.14 -1.67
C ALA A 128 -3.44 5.36 -1.41
N GLY A 129 -2.83 6.46 -1.02
CA GLY A 129 -3.54 7.71 -0.74
C GLY A 129 -4.14 7.80 0.68
N ILE A 130 -3.99 6.78 1.52
CA ILE A 130 -4.39 6.84 2.93
C ILE A 130 -3.18 7.24 3.77
N GLU A 131 -3.32 8.35 4.48
CA GLU A 131 -2.28 8.86 5.36
C GLU A 131 -2.29 8.18 6.73
N ALA A 132 -1.13 8.17 7.39
CA ALA A 132 -1.04 7.71 8.77
C ALA A 132 -1.99 8.48 9.68
N TYR A 133 -2.71 7.75 10.52
CA TYR A 133 -3.70 8.29 11.46
C TYR A 133 -4.95 8.93 10.82
N GLN A 134 -5.19 8.76 9.53
CA GLN A 134 -6.36 9.34 8.86
C GLN A 134 -7.68 8.78 9.40
N ALA A 135 -7.69 7.52 9.86
CA ALA A 135 -8.86 6.90 10.48
C ALA A 135 -9.21 7.49 11.87
N PHE A 136 -8.27 8.19 12.50
CA PHE A 136 -8.46 8.75 13.84
C PHE A 136 -8.89 10.21 13.77
N GLY A 137 -9.70 10.62 14.75
CA GLY A 137 -10.01 12.04 14.95
C GLY A 137 -8.76 12.81 15.34
N ARG A 138 -8.52 13.93 14.67
CA ARG A 138 -7.38 14.80 14.97
C ARG A 138 -7.87 16.17 15.38
N VAL A 139 -7.13 16.79 16.28
CA VAL A 139 -7.32 18.20 16.65
C VAL A 139 -6.07 18.98 16.23
N GLY A 140 -6.28 20.08 15.55
CA GLY A 140 -5.24 21.06 15.24
C GLY A 140 -5.15 22.10 16.36
N THR A 141 -3.95 22.49 16.69
CA THR A 141 -3.64 23.60 17.60
C THR A 141 -3.22 24.83 16.79
N GLY A 142 -3.33 26.03 17.38
CA GLY A 142 -2.89 27.27 16.73
C GLY A 142 -4.02 28.09 16.12
N ASN A 143 -5.26 27.63 16.18
CA ASN A 143 -6.41 28.48 15.86
C ASN A 143 -6.53 29.58 16.93
N ARG A 144 -6.64 30.83 16.49
CA ARG A 144 -6.89 31.94 17.41
C ARG A 144 -8.37 31.98 17.80
N TYR A 145 -8.65 31.93 19.08
CA TYR A 145 -9.95 32.17 19.64
C TYR A 145 -9.84 33.35 20.63
N TYR A 146 -10.35 34.47 20.22
CA TYR A 146 -10.31 35.76 20.98
C TYR A 146 -8.84 36.15 21.30
N GLU A 147 -8.36 36.00 22.50
CA GLU A 147 -6.97 36.31 22.89
C GLU A 147 -6.10 35.07 23.21
N GLY A 148 -6.64 33.85 22.95
CA GLY A 148 -5.96 32.59 23.28
C GLY A 148 -5.77 31.65 22.09
N THR A 149 -4.90 30.65 22.30
CA THR A 149 -4.72 29.57 21.36
C THR A 149 -5.87 28.57 21.53
N GLY A 150 -6.67 28.40 20.49
CA GLY A 150 -7.75 27.43 20.46
C GLY A 150 -7.34 26.12 19.77
N THR A 151 -8.12 25.07 20.01
CA THR A 151 -8.04 23.80 19.28
C THR A 151 -9.29 23.61 18.43
N ALA A 152 -9.12 23.08 17.23
CA ALA A 152 -10.24 22.74 16.35
C ALA A 152 -10.06 21.31 15.83
N VAL A 153 -11.16 20.63 15.55
CA VAL A 153 -11.13 19.34 14.86
C VAL A 153 -10.56 19.54 13.46
N SER A 154 -9.42 18.95 13.17
CA SER A 154 -8.77 18.99 11.84
C SER A 154 -9.14 17.81 10.97
N ASN A 155 -9.53 16.70 11.57
CA ASN A 155 -10.02 15.50 10.89
C ASN A 155 -11.05 14.78 11.76
N ALA A 156 -12.19 14.43 11.18
CA ALA A 156 -13.18 13.60 11.85
C ALA A 156 -12.72 12.13 11.88
N ALA A 157 -12.99 11.44 12.99
CA ALA A 157 -12.70 10.02 13.08
C ALA A 157 -13.54 9.20 12.09
N ASN A 158 -12.94 8.23 11.41
CA ASN A 158 -13.62 7.25 10.59
C ASN A 158 -13.15 5.83 10.97
N PRO A 159 -13.76 5.21 11.99
CA PRO A 159 -13.38 3.87 12.43
C PRO A 159 -13.69 2.78 11.39
N ASP A 160 -14.51 3.11 10.39
CA ASP A 160 -14.91 2.21 9.31
C ASP A 160 -14.11 2.40 8.02
N LEU A 161 -13.06 3.25 8.04
CA LEU A 161 -12.13 3.37 6.91
C LEU A 161 -11.54 2.00 6.57
N THR A 162 -11.70 1.57 5.33
CA THR A 162 -11.38 0.21 4.89
C THR A 162 -10.55 0.21 3.61
N TRP A 163 -10.07 -0.97 3.25
CA TRP A 163 -9.34 -1.25 2.01
C TRP A 163 -10.19 -0.96 0.78
N GLU A 164 -9.59 -0.31 -0.19
CA GLU A 164 -10.11 -0.31 -1.56
C GLU A 164 -9.81 -1.68 -2.19
N THR A 165 -10.80 -2.27 -2.85
CA THR A 165 -10.67 -3.59 -3.45
C THR A 165 -10.86 -3.51 -4.95
N VAL A 166 -9.87 -3.94 -5.70
CA VAL A 166 -9.94 -4.06 -7.16
C VAL A 166 -10.05 -5.53 -7.55
N LYS A 167 -11.04 -5.84 -8.40
CA LYS A 167 -11.21 -7.18 -8.99
C LYS A 167 -10.80 -7.13 -10.45
N SER A 168 -10.00 -8.10 -10.88
CA SER A 168 -9.52 -8.20 -12.25
C SER A 168 -9.74 -9.58 -12.84
N THR A 169 -10.06 -9.60 -14.12
CA THR A 169 -10.17 -10.82 -14.93
C THR A 169 -9.27 -10.66 -16.14
N ASN A 170 -8.43 -11.65 -16.41
CA ASN A 170 -7.60 -11.68 -17.60
C ASN A 170 -7.85 -12.98 -18.37
N VAL A 171 -7.91 -12.86 -19.69
CA VAL A 171 -8.02 -13.98 -20.64
C VAL A 171 -7.02 -13.73 -21.76
N GLY A 172 -6.24 -14.72 -22.09
CA GLY A 172 -5.21 -14.63 -23.13
C GLY A 172 -4.94 -15.96 -23.82
#